data_f586d4969fc69854cdfab5a336147e9c
#
_entry.id   f586d4969fc69854cdfab5a336147e9c
#
_cell.length_a   1.000
_cell.length_b   1.000
_cell.length_c   1.000
_cell.angle_alpha   90.00
_cell.angle_beta   90.00
_cell.angle_gamma   90.00
#
_symmetry.space_group_name_H-M   'P 1'
#
loop_
_entity.id
_entity.type
_entity.pdbx_description
1 polymer ?
#
loop_
_entity_poly.entity_id
_entity_poly.type
_entity_poly.pdbx_seq_one_letter_code
_entity_poly.pdbx_strand_id
1 'polypeptide(L)'
;MVDTIEIILGIVSFTIIVNLMIFVILLARSRLVSTGNVSVEINGDPEKTISVPAGGKLLQTLADQNLFLSSACGGGGTCAQCRCQVFDGGGSILSTEEAHFNNREKKNNWRLSCQVPVKGDMKIQIPDEVFGVKSCLLYTSPSPRDGRE
;
A
#
# COMPACT_ATOMS: atom_id res chain seq x y z
N MET A 1 -30.30 21.37 -40.64
CA MET A 1 -30.91 20.32 -39.84
C MET A 1 -29.88 19.21 -39.80
N VAL A 2 -29.41 18.87 -38.63
CA VAL A 2 -28.52 17.70 -38.50
C VAL A 2 -29.40 16.48 -38.69
N ASP A 3 -29.09 15.64 -39.65
CA ASP A 3 -29.90 14.47 -39.94
C ASP A 3 -29.82 13.49 -38.75
N THR A 4 -30.95 12.92 -38.37
CA THR A 4 -31.05 11.95 -37.27
C THR A 4 -30.09 10.78 -37.44
N ILE A 5 -29.72 10.46 -38.67
CA ILE A 5 -28.74 9.43 -39.04
C ILE A 5 -27.33 9.82 -38.59
N GLU A 6 -26.92 11.08 -38.76
CA GLU A 6 -25.61 11.57 -38.33
C GLU A 6 -25.48 11.54 -36.80
N ILE A 7 -26.53 11.89 -36.05
CA ILE A 7 -26.58 11.82 -34.59
C ILE A 7 -26.46 10.37 -34.13
N ILE A 8 -27.18 9.45 -34.72
CA ILE A 8 -27.14 8.03 -34.39
C ILE A 8 -25.74 7.46 -34.69
N LEU A 9 -25.17 7.80 -35.83
CA LEU A 9 -23.82 7.36 -36.22
C LEU A 9 -22.76 7.88 -35.24
N GLY A 10 -22.90 9.14 -34.80
CA GLY A 10 -22.01 9.73 -33.79
C GLY A 10 -22.09 9.03 -32.44
N ILE A 11 -23.31 8.73 -31.96
CA ILE A 11 -23.53 8.02 -30.69
C ILE A 11 -22.92 6.58 -30.76
N VAL A 12 -23.19 5.88 -31.85
CA VAL A 12 -22.67 4.52 -32.05
C VAL A 12 -21.14 4.52 -32.11
N SER A 13 -20.54 5.44 -32.86
CA SER A 13 -19.09 5.57 -32.96
C SER A 13 -18.47 5.89 -31.61
N PHE A 14 -19.04 6.84 -30.85
CA PHE A 14 -18.58 7.17 -29.51
C PHE A 14 -18.65 5.98 -28.55
N THR A 15 -19.77 5.25 -28.57
CA THR A 15 -19.95 4.07 -27.70
C THR A 15 -18.95 2.96 -28.03
N ILE A 16 -18.65 2.74 -29.31
CA ILE A 16 -17.65 1.77 -29.74
C ILE A 16 -16.26 2.16 -29.23
N ILE A 17 -15.87 3.42 -29.37
CA ILE A 17 -14.56 3.92 -28.94
C ILE A 17 -14.40 3.76 -27.41
N VAL A 18 -15.41 4.14 -26.64
CA VAL A 18 -15.40 4.01 -25.17
C VAL A 18 -15.26 2.55 -24.75
N ASN A 19 -16.05 1.64 -25.36
CA ASN A 19 -15.99 0.22 -25.05
C ASN A 19 -14.62 -0.37 -25.43
N LEU A 20 -14.05 0.04 -26.56
CA LEU A 20 -12.72 -0.41 -26.98
C LEU A 20 -11.65 0.07 -25.99
N MET A 21 -11.71 1.32 -25.53
CA MET A 21 -10.80 1.83 -24.51
C MET A 21 -10.91 1.05 -23.18
N ILE A 22 -12.14 0.79 -22.71
CA ILE A 22 -12.35 -0.03 -21.51
C ILE A 22 -11.77 -1.42 -21.69
N PHE A 23 -12.01 -2.05 -22.83
CA PHE A 23 -11.47 -3.37 -23.13
C PHE A 23 -9.94 -3.40 -23.11
N VAL A 24 -9.29 -2.42 -23.74
CA VAL A 24 -7.82 -2.29 -23.72
C VAL A 24 -7.28 -2.11 -22.30
N ILE A 25 -7.93 -1.27 -21.48
CA ILE A 25 -7.53 -1.05 -20.08
C ILE A 25 -7.66 -2.34 -19.26
N LEU A 26 -8.76 -3.08 -19.41
CA LEU A 26 -8.98 -4.35 -18.70
C LEU A 26 -7.95 -5.41 -19.14
N LEU A 27 -7.63 -5.45 -20.42
CA LEU A 27 -6.63 -6.36 -20.99
C LEU A 27 -5.22 -6.02 -20.48
N ALA A 28 -4.86 -4.75 -20.45
CA ALA A 28 -3.62 -4.27 -19.88
C ALA A 28 -3.52 -4.60 -18.38
N ARG A 29 -4.58 -4.36 -17.63
CA ARG A 29 -4.66 -4.69 -16.20
C ARG A 29 -4.45 -6.18 -15.95
N SER A 30 -5.10 -7.05 -16.72
CA SER A 30 -4.98 -8.51 -16.54
C SER A 30 -3.58 -9.05 -16.85
N ARG A 31 -2.79 -8.32 -17.69
CA ARG A 31 -1.42 -8.71 -18.03
C ARG A 31 -0.36 -8.10 -17.14
N LEU A 32 -0.60 -6.88 -16.63
CA LEU A 32 0.37 -6.11 -15.86
C LEU A 32 0.23 -6.26 -14.35
N VAL A 33 -0.98 -6.55 -13.85
CA VAL A 33 -1.22 -6.72 -12.41
C VAL A 33 -1.08 -8.19 -12.07
N SER A 34 -0.12 -8.50 -11.21
CA SER A 34 0.01 -9.83 -10.62
C SER A 34 -1.23 -10.13 -9.78
N THR A 35 -2.06 -11.05 -10.23
CA THR A 35 -3.26 -11.51 -9.54
C THR A 35 -2.96 -12.87 -8.91
N GLY A 36 -2.37 -12.86 -7.74
CA GLY A 36 -2.09 -14.07 -6.97
C GLY A 36 -2.02 -13.73 -5.48
N ASN A 37 -2.11 -14.73 -4.64
CA ASN A 37 -1.78 -14.59 -3.24
C ASN A 37 -0.27 -14.73 -3.10
N VAL A 38 0.33 -13.86 -2.32
CA VAL A 38 1.74 -13.86 -1.98
C VAL A 38 1.91 -14.02 -0.49
N SER A 39 3.00 -14.65 -0.08
CA SER A 39 3.33 -14.83 1.32
C SER A 39 4.21 -13.68 1.79
N VAL A 40 3.85 -13.07 2.91
CA VAL A 40 4.65 -12.07 3.59
C VAL A 40 5.08 -12.62 4.95
N GLU A 41 6.36 -12.95 5.06
CA GLU A 41 6.98 -13.43 6.30
C GLU A 41 7.37 -12.23 7.16
N ILE A 42 6.89 -12.18 8.40
CA ILE A 42 7.09 -11.06 9.31
C ILE A 42 8.04 -11.48 10.43
N ASN A 43 9.11 -10.70 10.63
CA ASN A 43 10.12 -10.87 11.69
C ASN A 43 10.79 -12.26 11.71
N GLY A 44 10.79 -12.99 10.58
CA GLY A 44 11.38 -14.32 10.50
C GLY A 44 10.60 -15.42 11.20
N ASP A 45 9.40 -15.14 11.66
CA ASP A 45 8.51 -16.11 12.32
C ASP A 45 7.60 -16.77 11.29
N PRO A 46 7.70 -18.09 11.06
CA PRO A 46 6.82 -18.79 10.12
C PRO A 46 5.35 -18.75 10.55
N GLU A 47 5.07 -18.64 11.86
CA GLU A 47 3.71 -18.52 12.40
C GLU A 47 3.06 -17.15 12.09
N LYS A 48 3.89 -16.13 11.83
CA LYS A 48 3.43 -14.77 11.48
C LYS A 48 3.42 -14.54 9.97
N THR A 49 3.51 -15.59 9.18
CA THR A 49 3.38 -15.48 7.72
C THR A 49 1.94 -15.24 7.33
N ILE A 50 1.69 -14.16 6.63
CA ILE A 50 0.37 -13.79 6.13
C ILE A 50 0.29 -14.03 4.61
N SER A 51 -0.85 -14.57 4.16
CA SER A 51 -1.15 -14.70 2.73
C SER A 51 -2.04 -13.55 2.30
N VAL A 52 -1.57 -12.73 1.38
CA VAL A 52 -2.21 -11.48 0.98
C VAL A 52 -2.29 -11.38 -0.54
N PRO A 53 -3.30 -10.68 -1.09
CA PRO A 53 -3.37 -10.48 -2.53
C PRO A 53 -2.22 -9.59 -3.01
N ALA A 54 -1.59 -9.98 -4.12
CA ALA A 54 -0.57 -9.17 -4.78
C ALA A 54 -1.19 -7.92 -5.41
N GLY A 55 -0.36 -6.88 -5.59
CA GLY A 55 -0.72 -5.65 -6.31
C GLY A 55 -1.03 -4.45 -5.43
N GLY A 56 -1.14 -4.63 -4.11
CA GLY A 56 -1.29 -3.55 -3.14
C GLY A 56 0.03 -2.91 -2.72
N LYS A 57 -0.06 -1.91 -1.85
CA LYS A 57 1.08 -1.35 -1.11
C LYS A 57 1.22 -2.05 0.22
N LEU A 58 2.46 -2.29 0.67
CA LEU A 58 2.74 -3.04 1.89
C LEU A 58 2.05 -2.43 3.13
N LEU A 59 2.02 -1.09 3.26
CA LEU A 59 1.34 -0.41 4.35
C LEU A 59 -0.15 -0.78 4.43
N GLN A 60 -0.86 -0.73 3.30
CA GLN A 60 -2.29 -1.05 3.25
C GLN A 60 -2.52 -2.54 3.51
N THR A 61 -1.69 -3.39 2.90
CA THR A 61 -1.76 -4.83 3.07
C THR A 61 -1.58 -5.26 4.52
N LEU A 62 -0.66 -4.63 5.25
CA LEU A 62 -0.47 -4.86 6.69
C LEU A 62 -1.67 -4.36 7.51
N ALA A 63 -2.20 -3.18 7.16
CA ALA A 63 -3.38 -2.63 7.83
C ALA A 63 -4.62 -3.54 7.67
N ASP A 64 -4.81 -4.15 6.51
CA ASP A 64 -5.89 -5.12 6.25
C ASP A 64 -5.77 -6.38 7.14
N GLN A 65 -4.55 -6.67 7.62
CA GLN A 65 -4.25 -7.74 8.56
C GLN A 65 -4.20 -7.28 10.03
N ASN A 66 -4.73 -6.09 10.33
CA ASN A 66 -4.70 -5.46 11.65
C ASN A 66 -3.28 -5.15 12.19
N LEU A 67 -2.31 -5.02 11.33
CA LEU A 67 -0.95 -4.61 11.64
C LEU A 67 -0.75 -3.14 11.21
N PHE A 68 -0.93 -2.24 12.15
CA PHE A 68 -0.93 -0.80 11.87
C PHE A 68 0.45 -0.18 12.09
N LEU A 69 1.13 0.18 11.01
CA LEU A 69 2.31 1.03 11.08
C LEU A 69 1.90 2.51 11.13
N SER A 70 2.61 3.27 11.94
CA SER A 70 2.38 4.71 12.03
C SER A 70 2.55 5.39 10.67
N SER A 71 1.57 6.19 10.25
CA SER A 71 1.59 6.88 8.96
C SER A 71 0.76 8.17 9.01
N ALA A 72 1.37 9.26 9.47
CA ALA A 72 0.67 10.55 9.58
C ALA A 72 0.28 11.15 8.22
N CYS A 73 0.98 10.78 7.14
CA CYS A 73 0.70 11.27 5.78
C CYS A 73 -0.34 10.42 5.02
N GLY A 74 -0.92 9.39 5.64
CA GLY A 74 -1.87 8.50 4.97
C GLY A 74 -1.30 7.70 3.80
N GLY A 75 0.02 7.43 3.81
CA GLY A 75 0.68 6.67 2.74
C GLY A 75 1.29 7.51 1.62
N GLY A 76 1.34 8.84 1.77
CA GLY A 76 1.90 9.76 0.77
C GLY A 76 3.43 9.74 0.65
N GLY A 77 4.15 9.03 1.55
CA GLY A 77 5.61 8.91 1.51
C GLY A 77 6.37 10.13 2.06
N THR A 78 5.70 11.08 2.72
CA THR A 78 6.31 12.35 3.15
C THR A 78 6.69 12.40 4.63
N CYS A 79 6.01 11.65 5.51
CA CYS A 79 6.26 11.70 6.96
C CYS A 79 7.37 10.75 7.42
N ALA A 80 7.77 9.79 6.61
CA ALA A 80 8.78 8.78 6.90
C ALA A 80 8.55 7.97 8.21
N GLN A 81 7.31 7.86 8.67
CA GLN A 81 6.98 7.13 9.91
C GLN A 81 6.76 5.63 9.68
N CYS A 82 6.26 5.25 8.50
CA CYS A 82 5.96 3.87 8.14
C CYS A 82 7.23 3.07 7.76
N ARG A 83 8.27 3.16 8.58
CA ARG A 83 9.56 2.50 8.34
C ARG A 83 9.48 1.02 8.63
N CYS A 84 10.01 0.20 7.74
CA CYS A 84 10.19 -1.23 7.91
C CYS A 84 11.47 -1.67 7.21
N GLN A 85 12.00 -2.83 7.57
CA GLN A 85 13.07 -3.43 6.80
C GLN A 85 12.47 -4.46 5.85
N VAL A 86 12.89 -4.44 4.60
CA VAL A 86 12.43 -5.38 3.57
C VAL A 86 13.65 -6.11 3.03
N PHE A 87 13.81 -7.37 3.42
CA PHE A 87 14.96 -8.17 3.03
C PHE A 87 14.81 -8.78 1.65
N ASP A 88 13.57 -9.15 1.30
CA ASP A 88 13.28 -9.78 0.01
C ASP A 88 11.92 -9.29 -0.55
N GLY A 89 11.79 -9.29 -1.87
CA GLY A 89 10.54 -8.96 -2.55
C GLY A 89 10.19 -7.47 -2.66
N GLY A 90 10.96 -6.56 -2.03
CA GLY A 90 10.65 -5.12 -1.98
C GLY A 90 11.02 -4.32 -3.24
N GLY A 91 11.77 -4.91 -4.17
CA GLY A 91 12.27 -4.20 -5.35
C GLY A 91 13.31 -3.11 -5.02
N SER A 92 13.66 -2.30 -6.00
CA SER A 92 14.60 -1.19 -5.82
C SER A 92 13.98 -0.05 -4.99
N ILE A 93 14.84 0.67 -4.26
CA ILE A 93 14.43 1.88 -3.54
C ILE A 93 13.95 2.95 -4.53
N LEU A 94 12.86 3.61 -4.21
CA LEU A 94 12.31 4.68 -5.04
C LEU A 94 12.97 6.02 -4.70
N SER A 95 13.07 6.90 -5.67
CA SER A 95 13.61 8.27 -5.47
C SER A 95 12.85 9.06 -4.40
N THR A 96 11.55 8.78 -4.22
CA THR A 96 10.71 9.36 -3.16
C THR A 96 11.09 8.89 -1.76
N GLU A 97 11.67 7.68 -1.64
CA GLU A 97 12.14 7.12 -0.38
C GLU A 97 13.58 7.56 -0.05
N GLU A 98 14.39 7.77 -1.09
CA GLU A 98 15.83 8.02 -0.93
C GLU A 98 16.15 9.21 -0.04
N ALA A 99 15.33 10.26 -0.09
CA ALA A 99 15.50 11.47 0.69
C ALA A 99 15.33 11.24 2.21
N HIS A 100 14.66 10.17 2.61
CA HIS A 100 14.32 9.87 4.01
C HIS A 100 15.30 8.91 4.69
N PHE A 101 16.25 8.35 3.95
CA PHE A 101 17.17 7.34 4.47
C PHE A 101 18.63 7.69 4.24
N ASN A 102 19.41 7.49 5.28
CA ASN A 102 20.86 7.57 5.21
C ASN A 102 21.45 6.37 4.45
N ASN A 103 22.71 6.49 3.98
CA ASN A 103 23.39 5.40 3.29
C ASN A 103 23.51 4.12 4.12
N ARG A 104 23.59 4.21 5.46
CA ARG A 104 23.55 3.06 6.37
C ARG A 104 22.20 2.37 6.37
N GLU A 105 21.11 3.14 6.46
CA GLU A 105 19.75 2.62 6.47
C GLU A 105 19.40 1.95 5.14
N LYS A 106 19.83 2.54 4.02
CA LYS A 106 19.68 1.94 2.68
C LYS A 106 20.39 0.57 2.60
N LYS A 107 21.60 0.46 3.15
CA LYS A 107 22.34 -0.81 3.22
C LYS A 107 21.69 -1.86 4.13
N ASN A 108 20.96 -1.41 5.14
CA ASN A 108 20.22 -2.25 6.07
C ASN A 108 18.78 -2.53 5.59
N ASN A 109 18.49 -2.32 4.31
CA ASN A 109 17.20 -2.58 3.67
C ASN A 109 16.00 -1.85 4.31
N TRP A 110 16.24 -0.67 4.89
CA TRP A 110 15.15 0.18 5.38
C TRP A 110 14.37 0.76 4.22
N ARG A 111 13.04 0.65 4.31
CA ARG A 111 12.09 1.12 3.29
C ARG A 111 10.88 1.80 3.95
N LEU A 112 10.15 2.57 3.15
CA LEU A 112 8.84 3.07 3.55
C LEU A 112 7.75 2.10 3.09
N SER A 113 7.04 1.44 4.01
CA SER A 113 6.02 0.45 3.67
C SER A 113 4.92 1.00 2.76
N CYS A 114 4.65 2.30 2.82
CA CYS A 114 3.69 2.96 1.92
C CYS A 114 4.18 3.09 0.47
N GLN A 115 5.47 2.93 0.21
CA GLN A 115 6.04 2.99 -1.14
C GLN A 115 6.36 1.61 -1.71
N VAL A 116 6.51 0.60 -0.86
CA VAL A 116 6.83 -0.77 -1.28
C VAL A 116 5.60 -1.46 -1.88
N PRO A 117 5.64 -1.88 -3.16
CA PRO A 117 4.57 -2.66 -3.78
C PRO A 117 4.72 -4.14 -3.42
N VAL A 118 3.60 -4.79 -3.10
CA VAL A 118 3.54 -6.23 -2.86
C VAL A 118 3.35 -6.95 -4.20
N LYS A 119 4.44 -7.47 -4.77
CA LYS A 119 4.42 -8.13 -6.09
C LYS A 119 4.66 -9.63 -6.04
N GLY A 120 5.30 -10.12 -5.00
CA GLY A 120 5.69 -11.51 -4.81
C GLY A 120 5.94 -11.77 -3.33
N ASP A 121 6.43 -12.96 -3.03
CA ASP A 121 6.78 -13.33 -1.66
C ASP A 121 7.79 -12.36 -1.08
N MET A 122 7.57 -11.96 0.16
CA MET A 122 8.35 -10.93 0.83
C MET A 122 8.77 -11.37 2.22
N LYS A 123 9.98 -10.91 2.61
CA LYS A 123 10.47 -11.02 3.98
C LYS A 123 10.67 -9.63 4.56
N ILE A 124 9.92 -9.34 5.60
CA ILE A 124 9.91 -8.02 6.23
C ILE A 124 10.20 -8.11 7.73
N GLN A 125 10.78 -7.05 8.24
CA GLN A 125 10.90 -6.84 9.68
C GLN A 125 10.25 -5.52 10.04
N ILE A 126 9.30 -5.60 10.95
CA ILE A 126 8.58 -4.45 11.50
C ILE A 126 8.88 -4.33 13.00
N PRO A 127 8.89 -3.11 13.56
CA PRO A 127 9.11 -2.90 14.99
C PRO A 127 8.09 -3.67 15.85
N ASP A 128 8.53 -4.24 16.94
CA ASP A 128 7.68 -5.04 17.84
C ASP A 128 6.54 -4.22 18.47
N GLU A 129 6.69 -2.91 18.54
CA GLU A 129 5.67 -1.98 19.00
C GLU A 129 4.35 -2.09 18.22
N VAL A 130 4.41 -2.50 16.97
CA VAL A 130 3.22 -2.68 16.10
C VAL A 130 2.33 -3.82 16.59
N PHE A 131 2.91 -4.85 17.22
CA PHE A 131 2.17 -5.98 17.76
C PHE A 131 1.50 -5.67 19.12
N GLY A 132 1.97 -4.61 19.81
CA GLY A 132 1.46 -4.18 21.11
C GLY A 132 0.20 -3.31 21.07
N VAL A 133 -0.23 -2.84 19.91
CA VAL A 133 -1.28 -1.81 19.77
C VAL A 133 -2.72 -2.33 20.01
N LYS A 134 -2.92 -3.54 20.51
CA LYS A 134 -4.24 -3.97 20.99
C LYS A 134 -4.76 -3.15 22.20
N SER A 135 -3.96 -2.24 22.74
CA SER A 135 -4.21 -1.53 24.00
C SER A 135 -4.21 -0.01 23.91
N CYS A 136 -4.10 0.60 22.74
CA CYS A 136 -3.99 2.07 22.62
C CYS A 136 -5.34 2.82 22.64
N LEU A 137 -6.41 2.18 23.08
CA LEU A 137 -7.70 2.86 23.32
C LEU A 137 -7.88 3.38 24.74
N LEU A 138 -6.86 3.29 25.60
CA LEU A 138 -6.95 3.74 27.00
C LEU A 138 -5.99 4.87 27.35
N TYR A 139 -5.53 5.65 26.37
CA TYR A 139 -4.94 6.94 26.69
C TYR A 139 -6.02 8.02 26.76
N THR A 140 -6.96 7.86 27.67
CA THR A 140 -7.65 9.00 28.27
C THR A 140 -6.76 9.51 29.38
N SER A 141 -5.76 10.30 29.03
CA SER A 141 -5.13 11.20 29.98
C SER A 141 -6.27 12.06 30.54
N PRO A 142 -6.51 12.04 31.88
CA PRO A 142 -7.49 12.94 32.46
C PRO A 142 -7.06 14.36 32.11
N SER A 143 -7.95 15.10 31.48
CA SER A 143 -7.70 16.48 31.11
C SER A 143 -7.38 17.23 32.41
N PRO A 144 -6.38 18.13 32.47
CA PRO A 144 -6.12 18.95 33.63
C PRO A 144 -7.32 19.81 34.08
N ARG A 145 -8.41 19.79 33.31
CA ARG A 145 -9.68 20.46 33.63
C ARG A 145 -10.66 19.63 34.46
N ASP A 146 -10.46 18.32 34.54
CA ASP A 146 -11.36 17.44 35.31
C ASP A 146 -10.99 17.33 36.81
N GLY A 147 -10.02 18.09 37.27
CA GLY A 147 -9.54 18.13 38.65
C GLY A 147 -10.01 19.34 39.45
N ARG A 148 -11.13 19.98 39.10
CA ARG A 148 -11.74 21.06 39.87
C ARG A 148 -13.18 20.70 40.27
N GLU A 149 -13.30 19.96 41.30
CA GLU A 149 -14.41 20.04 42.29
C GLU A 149 -13.84 20.31 43.69
#